data_1b522f9feaee0eaf6f4dc7ccc05d29fb
#
_entry.id   1b522f9feaee0eaf6f4dc7ccc05d29fb
#
_cell.length_a   1.000
_cell.length_b   1.000
_cell.length_c   1.000
_cell.angle_alpha   90.00
_cell.angle_beta   90.00
_cell.angle_gamma   90.00
#
_symmetry.space_group_name_H-M   'P 1'
#
loop_
_entity.id
_entity.type
_entity.pdbx_description
1 polymer ?
#
loop_
_entity_poly.entity_id
_entity_poly.type
_entity_poly.pdbx_seq_one_letter_code
_entity_poly.pdbx_strand_id
1 'polypeptide(L)'
;MEADLVVGAVLVPGAKAPKLVTNALVAKMKPGSVLVDVAIDQGGCFEDSHATTHADPTFKVHESLFYCVANMPGAVPATSTYALANATIGYALAIANKGWEKAIGEDPSLGYGLNVHDGQIRYAAVAKAHNL
;
A
#
# COMPACT_ATOMS: atom_id res chain seq x y z
N MET A 1 13.84 20.67 -11.36
CA MET A 1 13.23 20.00 -10.22
C MET A 1 14.14 20.14 -9.02
N GLU A 2 13.59 20.61 -7.90
CA GLU A 2 14.42 21.07 -6.76
C GLU A 2 14.35 20.11 -5.57
N ALA A 3 13.47 19.11 -5.60
CA ALA A 3 13.31 18.18 -4.49
C ALA A 3 14.52 17.25 -4.32
N ASP A 4 15.00 17.14 -3.09
CA ASP A 4 16.05 16.19 -2.70
C ASP A 4 15.42 14.87 -2.19
N LEU A 5 14.18 14.92 -1.69
CA LEU A 5 13.40 13.77 -1.24
C LEU A 5 11.97 13.84 -1.77
N VAL A 6 11.50 12.75 -2.35
CA VAL A 6 10.10 12.58 -2.78
C VAL A 6 9.51 11.36 -2.07
N VAL A 7 8.37 11.53 -1.42
CA VAL A 7 7.63 10.43 -0.78
C VAL A 7 6.32 10.20 -1.51
N GLY A 8 6.16 9.02 -2.07
CA GLY A 8 4.92 8.57 -2.70
C GLY A 8 4.08 7.73 -1.74
N ALA A 9 2.89 8.20 -1.40
CA ALA A 9 2.00 7.55 -0.43
C ALA A 9 0.54 7.53 -0.92
N VAL A 10 0.34 7.30 -2.20
CA VAL A 10 -0.99 7.23 -2.80
C VAL A 10 -1.70 5.98 -2.36
N LEU A 11 -2.91 6.13 -1.86
CA LEU A 11 -3.81 5.03 -1.53
C LEU A 11 -5.09 5.12 -2.35
N VAL A 12 -5.37 4.08 -3.13
CA VAL A 12 -6.67 3.88 -3.79
C VAL A 12 -7.26 2.59 -3.26
N PRO A 13 -8.32 2.65 -2.43
CA PRO A 13 -8.90 1.46 -1.81
C PRO A 13 -9.30 0.41 -2.86
N GLY A 14 -8.80 -0.83 -2.73
CA GLY A 14 -9.11 -1.95 -3.61
C GLY A 14 -8.53 -1.86 -5.03
N ALA A 15 -7.66 -0.89 -5.34
CA ALA A 15 -7.09 -0.70 -6.67
C ALA A 15 -5.57 -0.53 -6.62
N LYS A 16 -4.93 -0.66 -7.80
CA LYS A 16 -3.50 -0.35 -7.95
C LYS A 16 -3.27 1.16 -7.83
N ALA A 17 -2.13 1.54 -7.24
CA ALA A 17 -1.71 2.94 -7.20
C ALA A 17 -1.47 3.49 -8.63
N PRO A 18 -1.91 4.72 -8.94
CA PRO A 18 -1.58 5.35 -10.21
C PRO A 18 -0.09 5.72 -10.26
N LYS A 19 0.50 5.70 -11.45
CA LYS A 19 1.88 6.13 -11.65
C LYS A 19 1.93 7.66 -11.75
N LEU A 20 2.45 8.31 -10.71
CA LEU A 20 2.51 9.77 -10.59
C LEU A 20 3.85 10.37 -11.00
N VAL A 21 4.95 9.60 -10.84
CA VAL A 21 6.29 10.03 -11.21
C VAL A 21 6.80 9.11 -12.32
N THR A 22 7.04 9.70 -13.49
CA THR A 22 7.51 8.98 -14.67
C THR A 22 9.04 8.84 -14.67
N ASN A 23 9.58 7.87 -15.40
CA ASN A 23 11.02 7.70 -15.61
C ASN A 23 11.66 8.98 -16.17
N ALA A 24 10.99 9.62 -17.14
CA ALA A 24 11.45 10.89 -17.73
C ALA A 24 11.51 12.04 -16.71
N LEU A 25 10.68 12.00 -15.68
CA LEU A 25 10.70 12.94 -14.57
C LEU A 25 11.90 12.68 -13.65
N VAL A 26 12.15 11.43 -13.30
CA VAL A 26 13.29 11.00 -12.48
C VAL A 26 14.62 11.39 -13.15
N ALA A 27 14.74 11.21 -14.47
CA ALA A 27 15.93 11.59 -15.24
C ALA A 27 16.29 13.09 -15.14
N LYS A 28 15.33 13.95 -14.75
CA LYS A 28 15.52 15.39 -14.57
C LYS A 28 15.74 15.81 -13.12
N MET A 29 15.72 14.87 -12.20
CA MET A 29 15.95 15.16 -10.78
C MET A 29 17.43 15.41 -10.48
N LYS A 30 17.69 16.03 -9.33
CA LYS A 30 19.08 16.24 -8.88
C LYS A 30 19.77 14.90 -8.68
N PRO A 31 21.05 14.76 -9.07
CA PRO A 31 21.85 13.61 -8.69
C PRO A 31 21.85 13.38 -7.18
N GLY A 32 21.63 12.13 -6.75
CA GLY A 32 21.56 11.76 -5.35
C GLY A 32 20.20 12.03 -4.68
N SER A 33 19.20 12.50 -5.41
CA SER A 33 17.83 12.60 -4.88
C SER A 33 17.28 11.22 -4.49
N VAL A 34 16.40 11.20 -3.47
CA VAL A 34 15.84 9.97 -2.92
C VAL A 34 14.33 9.93 -3.16
N LEU A 35 13.83 8.79 -3.65
CA LEU A 35 12.41 8.53 -3.83
C LEU A 35 11.98 7.35 -2.94
N VAL A 36 11.04 7.60 -2.05
CA VAL A 36 10.46 6.59 -1.15
C VAL A 36 9.05 6.27 -1.60
N ASP A 37 8.81 5.04 -2.02
CA ASP A 37 7.48 4.61 -2.47
C ASP A 37 6.78 3.80 -1.37
N VAL A 38 5.96 4.48 -0.56
CA VAL A 38 5.15 3.84 0.49
C VAL A 38 3.98 3.05 -0.11
N ALA A 39 3.55 3.42 -1.34
CA ALA A 39 2.49 2.74 -2.07
C ALA A 39 2.95 1.44 -2.76
N ILE A 40 4.16 0.94 -2.47
CA ILE A 40 4.74 -0.21 -3.16
C ILE A 40 3.88 -1.46 -3.07
N ASP A 41 3.20 -1.70 -1.94
CA ASP A 41 2.30 -2.83 -1.75
C ASP A 41 1.09 -2.81 -2.69
N GLN A 42 0.75 -1.64 -3.23
CA GLN A 42 -0.30 -1.45 -4.25
C GLN A 42 0.26 -1.30 -5.67
N GLY A 43 1.46 -1.79 -5.91
CA GLY A 43 2.15 -1.74 -7.20
C GLY A 43 3.02 -0.50 -7.41
N GLY A 44 3.18 0.34 -6.39
CA GLY A 44 3.98 1.55 -6.41
C GLY A 44 3.38 2.71 -7.22
N CYS A 45 3.66 3.93 -6.82
CA CYS A 45 3.19 5.14 -7.51
C CYS A 45 4.26 5.84 -8.37
N PHE A 46 5.47 5.31 -8.44
CA PHE A 46 6.47 5.73 -9.42
C PHE A 46 6.58 4.68 -10.53
N GLU A 47 6.88 5.11 -11.75
CA GLU A 47 6.93 4.23 -12.92
C GLU A 47 7.93 3.09 -12.75
N ASP A 48 9.12 3.40 -12.23
CA ASP A 48 10.23 2.47 -12.06
C ASP A 48 10.18 1.69 -10.73
N SER A 49 9.16 1.89 -9.89
CA SER A 49 9.06 1.21 -8.60
C SER A 49 8.90 -0.29 -8.76
N HIS A 50 9.72 -1.05 -8.03
CA HIS A 50 9.54 -2.47 -7.77
C HIS A 50 9.84 -2.78 -6.30
N ALA A 51 9.17 -3.79 -5.77
CA ALA A 51 9.31 -4.15 -4.36
C ALA A 51 10.73 -4.60 -4.04
N THR A 52 11.28 -4.07 -2.94
CA THR A 52 12.56 -4.46 -2.36
C THR A 52 12.36 -5.04 -0.96
N THR A 53 13.43 -5.48 -0.33
CA THR A 53 13.42 -6.09 1.00
C THR A 53 14.27 -5.29 1.97
N HIS A 54 14.11 -5.54 3.29
CA HIS A 54 14.98 -4.92 4.29
C HIS A 54 16.45 -5.34 4.16
N ALA A 55 16.75 -6.48 3.54
CA ALA A 55 18.12 -6.95 3.30
C ALA A 55 18.79 -6.25 2.11
N ASP A 56 17.99 -5.86 1.10
CA ASP A 56 18.43 -5.11 -0.08
C ASP A 56 17.40 -4.02 -0.37
N PRO A 57 17.45 -2.89 0.38
CA PRO A 57 16.33 -1.96 0.46
C PRO A 57 16.26 -0.94 -0.68
N THR A 58 17.36 -0.73 -1.41
CA THR A 58 17.47 0.38 -2.36
C THR A 58 18.01 -0.04 -3.71
N PHE A 59 17.64 0.71 -4.74
CA PHE A 59 18.19 0.57 -6.08
C PHE A 59 18.29 1.95 -6.76
N LYS A 60 19.09 2.04 -7.81
CA LYS A 60 19.27 3.27 -8.58
C LYS A 60 18.37 3.29 -9.81
N VAL A 61 17.79 4.48 -10.07
CA VAL A 61 17.15 4.84 -11.33
C VAL A 61 17.77 6.17 -11.78
N HIS A 62 18.49 6.17 -12.89
CA HIS A 62 19.34 7.29 -13.27
C HIS A 62 20.31 7.65 -12.14
N GLU A 63 20.35 8.92 -11.74
CA GLU A 63 21.19 9.39 -10.62
C GLU A 63 20.44 9.48 -9.28
N SER A 64 19.22 8.95 -9.22
CA SER A 64 18.37 8.95 -8.02
C SER A 64 18.37 7.59 -7.34
N LEU A 65 18.12 7.59 -6.03
CA LEU A 65 18.02 6.38 -5.20
C LEU A 65 16.56 6.11 -4.85
N PHE A 66 16.09 4.90 -5.14
CA PHE A 66 14.76 4.43 -4.79
C PHE A 66 14.80 3.56 -3.55
N TYR A 67 13.84 3.78 -2.64
CA TYR A 67 13.57 2.95 -1.47
C TYR A 67 12.11 2.46 -1.56
N CYS A 68 11.94 1.18 -1.84
CA CYS A 68 10.65 0.56 -2.13
C CYS A 68 10.45 -0.71 -1.31
N VAL A 69 10.84 -0.71 -0.04
CA VAL A 69 10.72 -1.88 0.82
C VAL A 69 9.26 -2.20 1.08
N ALA A 70 8.82 -3.37 0.67
CA ALA A 70 7.54 -3.90 1.08
C ALA A 70 7.56 -4.13 2.61
N ASN A 71 6.47 -3.77 3.29
CA ASN A 71 6.39 -3.84 4.74
C ASN A 71 7.44 -2.96 5.47
N MET A 72 7.55 -1.68 5.10
CA MET A 72 8.38 -0.71 5.82
C MET A 72 8.17 -0.73 7.36
N PRO A 73 6.94 -0.91 7.88
CA PRO A 73 6.70 -1.04 9.32
C PRO A 73 7.46 -2.19 9.99
N GLY A 74 7.89 -3.20 9.24
CA GLY A 74 8.71 -4.31 9.73
C GLY A 74 10.09 -3.88 10.25
N ALA A 75 10.58 -2.68 9.89
CA ALA A 75 11.81 -2.13 10.44
C ALA A 75 11.68 -1.71 11.93
N VAL A 76 10.46 -1.49 12.41
CA VAL A 76 10.14 -1.14 13.81
C VAL A 76 9.00 -2.03 14.35
N PRO A 77 9.20 -3.36 14.40
CA PRO A 77 8.11 -4.33 14.52
C PRO A 77 7.32 -4.20 15.84
N ALA A 78 7.95 -3.87 16.94
CA ALA A 78 7.26 -3.69 18.21
C ALA A 78 6.22 -2.56 18.12
N THR A 79 6.64 -1.37 17.70
CA THR A 79 5.76 -0.20 17.57
C THR A 79 4.65 -0.45 16.55
N SER A 80 4.99 -1.01 15.39
CA SER A 80 4.05 -1.25 14.30
C SER A 80 3.00 -2.29 14.67
N THR A 81 3.39 -3.35 15.37
CA THR A 81 2.46 -4.39 15.83
C THR A 81 1.43 -3.84 16.80
N TYR A 82 1.85 -3.08 17.81
CA TYR A 82 0.90 -2.48 18.74
C TYR A 82 -0.03 -1.48 18.05
N ALA A 83 0.49 -0.65 17.17
CA ALA A 83 -0.32 0.32 16.42
C ALA A 83 -1.39 -0.39 15.57
N LEU A 84 -1.00 -1.39 14.79
CA LEU A 84 -1.91 -2.15 13.94
C LEU A 84 -2.92 -2.96 14.77
N ALA A 85 -2.47 -3.68 15.81
CA ALA A 85 -3.34 -4.45 16.68
C ALA A 85 -4.40 -3.57 17.34
N ASN A 86 -4.02 -2.43 17.90
CA ASN A 86 -4.96 -1.49 18.53
C ASN A 86 -5.99 -0.94 17.53
N ALA A 87 -5.61 -0.72 16.27
CA ALA A 87 -6.51 -0.24 15.24
C ALA A 87 -7.48 -1.32 14.73
N THR A 88 -7.11 -2.61 14.79
CA THR A 88 -7.85 -3.70 14.13
C THR A 88 -8.61 -4.62 15.10
N ILE A 89 -8.19 -4.70 16.37
CA ILE A 89 -8.76 -5.66 17.33
C ILE A 89 -10.28 -5.51 17.52
N GLY A 90 -10.79 -4.28 17.50
CA GLY A 90 -12.22 -4.02 17.64
C GLY A 90 -13.05 -4.68 16.52
N TYR A 91 -12.58 -4.60 15.30
CA TYR A 91 -13.21 -5.23 14.13
C TYR A 91 -13.12 -6.75 14.20
N ALA A 92 -11.95 -7.28 14.57
CA ALA A 92 -11.79 -8.72 14.75
C ALA A 92 -12.75 -9.29 15.82
N LEU A 93 -12.89 -8.61 16.96
CA LEU A 93 -13.81 -8.99 18.02
C LEU A 93 -15.28 -8.87 17.59
N ALA A 94 -15.63 -7.87 16.81
CA ALA A 94 -17.00 -7.72 16.28
C ALA A 94 -17.37 -8.92 15.39
N ILE A 95 -16.48 -9.31 14.48
CA ILE A 95 -16.68 -10.48 13.61
C ILE A 95 -16.70 -11.79 14.43
N ALA A 96 -15.79 -11.96 15.37
CA ALA A 96 -15.71 -13.18 16.19
C ALA A 96 -16.94 -13.39 17.07
N ASN A 97 -17.48 -12.32 17.65
CA ASN A 97 -18.62 -12.39 18.57
C ASN A 97 -19.98 -12.48 17.86
N LYS A 98 -20.11 -11.89 16.67
CA LYS A 98 -21.42 -11.68 16.01
C LYS A 98 -21.56 -12.46 14.70
N GLY A 99 -20.47 -12.95 14.13
CA GLY A 99 -20.38 -13.39 12.75
C GLY A 99 -20.25 -12.21 11.79
N TRP A 100 -19.69 -12.46 10.61
CA TRP A 100 -19.37 -11.40 9.64
C TRP A 100 -20.61 -10.68 9.10
N GLU A 101 -21.70 -11.40 8.84
CA GLU A 101 -22.96 -10.84 8.29
C GLU A 101 -23.54 -9.79 9.23
N LYS A 102 -23.68 -10.15 10.51
CA LYS A 102 -24.23 -9.24 11.52
C LYS A 102 -23.27 -8.08 11.80
N ALA A 103 -21.97 -8.34 11.85
CA ALA A 103 -20.98 -7.30 12.06
C ALA A 103 -21.01 -6.23 10.94
N ILE A 104 -21.13 -6.65 9.67
CA ILE A 104 -21.28 -5.73 8.53
C ILE A 104 -22.62 -4.98 8.58
N GLY A 105 -23.71 -5.65 9.00
CA GLY A 105 -25.02 -5.00 9.12
C GLY A 105 -25.05 -3.90 10.17
N GLU A 106 -24.26 -4.04 11.24
CA GLU A 106 -24.15 -3.05 12.33
C GLU A 106 -23.10 -1.96 12.03
N ASP A 107 -22.04 -2.32 11.32
CA ASP A 107 -20.98 -1.39 10.88
C ASP A 107 -20.72 -1.54 9.38
N PRO A 108 -21.37 -0.71 8.54
CA PRO A 108 -21.19 -0.75 7.09
C PRO A 108 -19.73 -0.54 6.61
N SER A 109 -18.88 0.05 7.46
CA SER A 109 -17.45 0.24 7.12
C SER A 109 -16.72 -1.10 6.94
N LEU A 110 -17.13 -2.14 7.67
CA LEU A 110 -16.63 -3.51 7.49
C LEU A 110 -17.00 -4.10 6.12
N GLY A 111 -18.07 -3.62 5.49
CA GLY A 111 -18.49 -4.07 4.17
C GLY A 111 -17.47 -3.79 3.08
N TYR A 112 -16.68 -2.74 3.23
CA TYR A 112 -15.56 -2.45 2.30
C TYR A 112 -14.43 -3.49 2.38
N GLY A 113 -14.34 -4.24 3.47
CA GLY A 113 -13.40 -5.34 3.64
C GLY A 113 -13.87 -6.68 3.07
N LEU A 114 -15.16 -6.80 2.72
CA LEU A 114 -15.72 -8.03 2.14
C LEU A 114 -15.39 -8.10 0.64
N ASN A 115 -14.23 -8.62 0.31
CA ASN A 115 -13.75 -8.69 -1.05
C ASN A 115 -14.31 -9.88 -1.82
N VAL A 116 -14.31 -11.07 -1.20
CA VAL A 116 -14.76 -12.33 -1.81
C VAL A 116 -15.57 -13.12 -0.79
N HIS A 117 -16.71 -13.68 -1.21
CA HIS A 117 -17.51 -14.61 -0.44
C HIS A 117 -18.20 -15.61 -1.37
N ASP A 118 -18.18 -16.90 -1.03
CA ASP A 118 -18.73 -18.00 -1.82
C ASP A 118 -18.25 -18.01 -3.28
N GLY A 119 -16.97 -17.75 -3.50
CA GLY A 119 -16.38 -17.71 -4.84
C GLY A 119 -16.79 -16.50 -5.68
N GLN A 120 -17.53 -15.54 -5.12
CA GLN A 120 -17.96 -14.33 -5.81
C GLN A 120 -17.25 -13.10 -5.27
N ILE A 121 -16.81 -12.22 -6.19
CA ILE A 121 -16.25 -10.92 -5.82
C ILE A 121 -17.41 -10.02 -5.35
N ARG A 122 -17.26 -9.45 -4.16
CA ARG A 122 -18.26 -8.58 -3.52
C ARG A 122 -17.90 -7.11 -3.59
N TYR A 123 -16.62 -6.79 -3.82
CA TYR A 123 -16.14 -5.42 -3.90
C TYR A 123 -15.71 -5.07 -5.33
N ALA A 124 -16.44 -4.17 -5.97
CA ALA A 124 -16.28 -3.83 -7.39
C ALA A 124 -14.87 -3.31 -7.74
N ALA A 125 -14.19 -2.59 -6.82
CA ALA A 125 -12.85 -2.10 -7.07
C ALA A 125 -11.84 -3.25 -7.22
N VAL A 126 -12.02 -4.36 -6.48
CA VAL A 126 -11.19 -5.56 -6.62
C VAL A 126 -11.44 -6.23 -7.96
N ALA A 127 -12.71 -6.39 -8.39
CA ALA A 127 -13.05 -6.93 -9.70
C ALA A 127 -12.34 -6.14 -10.82
N LYS A 128 -12.47 -4.81 -10.78
CA LYS A 128 -11.85 -3.91 -11.75
C LYS A 128 -10.31 -4.01 -11.76
N ALA A 129 -9.68 -4.12 -10.59
CA ALA A 129 -8.21 -4.22 -10.48
C ALA A 129 -7.65 -5.52 -11.07
N HIS A 130 -8.48 -6.58 -11.15
CA HIS A 130 -8.12 -7.89 -11.69
C HIS A 130 -8.72 -8.18 -13.07
N ASN A 131 -9.42 -7.20 -13.68
CA ASN A 131 -10.12 -7.35 -14.97
C ASN A 131 -11.16 -8.49 -14.96
N LEU A 132 -11.91 -8.64 -13.87
CA LEU A 132 -12.95 -9.64 -13.66
C LEU A 132 -14.34 -9.00 -13.62
#